data_2319bdaa8585ef02c8ca05be35d9f62e
#
_entry.id   2319bdaa8585ef02c8ca05be35d9f62e
#
_cell.length_a   1.000
_cell.length_b   1.000
_cell.length_c   1.000
_cell.angle_alpha   90.00
_cell.angle_beta   90.00
_cell.angle_gamma   90.00
#
_symmetry.space_group_name_H-M   'P 1'
#
loop_
_entity.id
_entity.type
_entity.pdbx_description
1 polymer ?
#
loop_
_entity_poly.entity_id
_entity_poly.type
_entity_poly.pdbx_seq_one_letter_code
_entity_poly.pdbx_strand_id
1 'polypeptide(L)'
;MGKAILAELPEEEVRKIWNQGENVIFTPHTIQSLDQLLKELEEARETGFAYDWEEREAGLCCVGVSVRDYRGIYNYGISISAPVTRTKEDNLTRIQEKLWETKQIVSELISGN
;
A
#
# COMPACT_ATOMS: atom_id res chain seq x y z
N MET A 1 3.03 -1.41 2.02
CA MET A 1 2.84 -2.58 1.14
C MET A 1 1.58 -3.37 1.49
N GLY A 2 1.36 -3.70 2.74
CA GLY A 2 0.16 -4.41 3.17
C GLY A 2 -1.14 -3.77 2.75
N LYS A 3 -1.26 -2.45 2.84
CA LYS A 3 -2.44 -1.71 2.40
C LYS A 3 -2.72 -1.88 0.91
N ALA A 4 -1.68 -1.93 0.07
CA ALA A 4 -1.84 -2.08 -1.37
C ALA A 4 -2.50 -3.42 -1.71
N ILE A 5 -2.16 -4.47 -0.99
CA ILE A 5 -2.76 -5.79 -1.15
C ILE A 5 -4.17 -5.81 -0.55
N LEU A 6 -4.34 -5.25 0.65
CA LEU A 6 -5.66 -5.18 1.30
C LEU A 6 -6.68 -4.41 0.45
N ALA A 7 -6.24 -3.39 -0.29
CA ALA A 7 -7.11 -2.60 -1.15
C ALA A 7 -7.78 -3.43 -2.25
N GLU A 8 -7.17 -4.57 -2.61
CA GLU A 8 -7.69 -5.47 -3.65
C GLU A 8 -8.62 -6.56 -3.09
N LEU A 9 -8.77 -6.63 -1.76
CA LEU A 9 -9.65 -7.61 -1.12
C LEU A 9 -11.06 -7.06 -0.93
N PRO A 10 -12.08 -7.95 -0.88
CA PRO A 10 -13.43 -7.53 -0.50
C PRO A 10 -13.46 -6.94 0.91
N GLU A 11 -14.35 -5.99 1.15
CA GLU A 11 -14.49 -5.34 2.44
C GLU A 11 -14.65 -6.34 3.60
N GLU A 12 -15.41 -7.41 3.40
CA GLU A 12 -15.61 -8.45 4.40
C GLU A 12 -14.30 -9.10 4.85
N GLU A 13 -13.40 -9.36 3.91
CA GLU A 13 -12.09 -9.94 4.21
C GLU A 13 -11.23 -8.96 5.00
N VAL A 14 -11.26 -7.69 4.63
CA VAL A 14 -10.54 -6.64 5.36
C VAL A 14 -11.04 -6.55 6.80
N ARG A 15 -12.36 -6.60 7.00
CA ARG A 15 -12.96 -6.57 8.34
C ARG A 15 -12.53 -7.75 9.20
N LYS A 16 -12.46 -8.95 8.61
CA LYS A 16 -12.01 -10.14 9.31
C LYS A 16 -10.55 -10.00 9.74
N ILE A 17 -9.70 -9.55 8.84
CA ILE A 17 -8.27 -9.36 9.13
C ILE A 17 -8.09 -8.33 10.25
N TRP A 18 -8.80 -7.22 10.19
CA TRP A 18 -8.76 -6.19 11.23
C TRP A 18 -9.17 -6.75 12.60
N ASN A 19 -10.26 -7.50 12.65
CA ASN A 19 -10.80 -8.04 13.90
C ASN A 19 -9.95 -9.16 14.50
N GLN A 20 -9.17 -9.87 13.67
CA GLN A 20 -8.30 -10.97 14.12
C GLN A 20 -6.91 -10.48 14.54
N GLY A 21 -6.51 -9.29 14.10
CA GLY A 21 -5.18 -8.76 14.35
C GLY A 21 -5.09 -7.99 15.67
N GLU A 22 -3.87 -7.84 16.16
CA GLU A 22 -3.56 -6.90 17.22
C GLU A 22 -3.29 -5.54 16.59
N ASN A 23 -4.12 -4.56 16.90
CA ASN A 23 -4.01 -3.23 16.32
C ASN A 23 -3.09 -2.37 17.17
N VAL A 24 -1.80 -2.64 17.08
CA VAL A 24 -0.77 -1.95 17.86
C VAL A 24 -0.51 -0.54 17.32
N ILE A 25 -0.44 0.43 18.21
CA ILE A 25 -0.14 1.81 17.87
C ILE A 25 1.38 2.01 17.95
N PHE A 26 2.01 2.26 16.80
CA PHE A 26 3.47 2.50 16.72
C PHE A 26 3.83 3.97 16.78
N THR A 27 2.97 4.84 16.24
CA THR A 27 3.17 6.30 16.22
C THR A 27 1.82 6.99 16.41
N PRO A 28 1.79 8.32 16.62
CA PRO A 28 0.53 9.07 16.62
C PRO A 28 -0.23 8.99 15.29
N HIS A 29 0.43 8.61 14.20
CA HIS A 29 -0.16 8.51 12.87
C HIS A 29 -0.68 7.12 12.52
N THR A 30 -0.44 6.12 13.38
CA THR A 30 -0.93 4.76 13.15
C THR A 30 -2.46 4.74 13.01
N ILE A 31 -2.96 4.01 12.01
CA ILE A 31 -4.41 3.84 11.83
C ILE A 31 -4.99 3.11 13.03
N GLN A 32 -5.98 3.71 13.70
CA GLN A 32 -6.58 3.21 14.92
C GLN A 32 -8.02 2.76 14.74
N SER A 33 -8.64 3.03 13.59
CA SER A 33 -10.03 2.64 13.32
C SER A 33 -10.18 1.92 11.99
N LEU A 34 -11.11 0.98 11.96
CA LEU A 34 -11.45 0.27 10.74
C LEU A 34 -12.02 1.22 9.67
N ASP A 35 -12.82 2.19 10.07
CA ASP A 35 -13.41 3.16 9.14
C ASP A 35 -12.33 3.97 8.42
N GLN A 36 -11.31 4.40 9.15
CA GLN A 36 -10.17 5.11 8.55
C GLN A 36 -9.42 4.21 7.57
N LEU A 37 -9.17 2.95 7.94
CA LEU A 37 -8.52 1.99 7.07
C LEU A 37 -9.32 1.78 5.79
N LEU A 38 -10.63 1.56 5.89
CA LEU A 38 -11.47 1.34 4.71
C LEU A 38 -11.48 2.53 3.77
N LYS A 39 -11.47 3.75 4.32
CA LYS A 39 -11.39 4.96 3.50
C LYS A 39 -10.07 5.05 2.74
N GLU A 40 -8.95 4.75 3.40
CA GLU A 40 -7.65 4.77 2.75
C GLU A 40 -7.50 3.68 1.69
N LEU A 41 -8.11 2.51 1.92
CA LEU A 41 -8.12 1.44 0.93
C LEU A 41 -8.95 1.82 -0.30
N GLU A 42 -10.04 2.54 -0.12
CA GLU A 42 -10.83 3.06 -1.24
C GLU A 42 -10.01 4.05 -2.07
N GLU A 43 -9.31 4.96 -1.43
CA GLU A 43 -8.39 5.89 -2.10
C GLU A 43 -7.29 5.16 -2.86
N ALA A 44 -6.75 4.09 -2.27
CA ALA A 44 -5.73 3.26 -2.92
C ALA A 44 -6.25 2.59 -4.18
N ARG A 45 -7.50 2.11 -4.17
CA ARG A 45 -8.13 1.54 -5.38
C ARG A 45 -8.29 2.57 -6.48
N GLU A 46 -8.66 3.79 -6.13
CA GLU A 46 -8.85 4.87 -7.10
C GLU A 46 -7.54 5.36 -7.71
N THR A 47 -6.50 5.53 -6.89
CA THR A 47 -5.22 6.08 -7.34
C THR A 47 -4.24 5.03 -7.84
N GLY A 48 -4.37 3.79 -7.38
CA GLY A 48 -3.42 2.71 -7.64
C GLY A 48 -2.25 2.66 -6.67
N PHE A 49 -2.18 3.58 -5.71
CA PHE A 49 -1.09 3.67 -4.72
C PHE A 49 -1.63 3.66 -3.30
N ALA A 50 -0.95 2.93 -2.41
CA ALA A 50 -1.23 2.96 -0.99
C ALA A 50 -0.09 3.67 -0.26
N TYR A 51 -0.44 4.44 0.76
CA TYR A 51 0.52 5.26 1.49
C TYR A 51 0.55 4.90 2.97
N ASP A 52 1.76 4.90 3.53
CA ASP A 52 2.01 4.83 4.96
C ASP A 52 2.76 6.13 5.33
N TRP A 53 2.02 7.08 5.91
CA TRP A 53 2.56 8.36 6.35
C TRP A 53 2.89 8.28 7.84
N GLU A 54 4.13 7.85 8.18
CA GLU A 54 4.62 7.78 9.55
C GLU A 54 3.78 6.88 10.48
N GLU A 55 3.01 5.95 9.92
CA GLU A 55 2.09 5.10 10.71
C GLU A 55 2.84 4.08 11.56
N ARG A 56 3.94 3.58 11.07
CA ARG A 56 4.75 2.57 11.75
C ARG A 56 6.00 3.15 12.40
N GLU A 57 6.60 4.13 11.75
CA GLU A 57 7.82 4.75 12.21
C GLU A 57 7.80 6.24 11.89
N ALA A 58 8.04 7.07 12.91
CA ALA A 58 8.09 8.52 12.73
C ALA A 58 9.18 8.91 11.74
N GLY A 59 8.88 9.85 10.86
CA GLY A 59 9.82 10.34 9.85
C GLY A 59 9.92 9.48 8.60
N LEU A 60 9.21 8.35 8.53
CA LEU A 60 9.26 7.43 7.39
C LEU A 60 7.93 7.38 6.64
N CYS A 61 8.00 7.50 5.33
CA CYS A 61 6.87 7.33 4.43
C CYS A 61 7.10 6.13 3.52
N CYS A 62 6.08 5.32 3.31
CA CYS A 62 6.13 4.22 2.35
C CYS A 62 5.02 4.40 1.31
N VAL A 63 5.36 4.15 0.06
CA VAL A 63 4.38 4.13 -1.04
C VAL A 63 4.40 2.74 -1.65
N GLY A 64 3.25 2.12 -1.78
CA GLY A 64 3.15 0.76 -2.26
C GLY A 64 2.14 0.57 -3.39
N VAL A 65 2.37 -0.47 -4.18
CA VAL A 65 1.45 -0.94 -5.22
C VAL A 65 1.27 -2.44 -5.08
N SER A 66 0.10 -2.94 -5.44
CA SER A 66 -0.17 -4.38 -5.50
C SER A 66 0.15 -4.92 -6.89
N VAL A 67 0.54 -6.19 -6.95
CA VAL A 67 0.85 -6.87 -8.22
C VAL A 67 0.08 -8.18 -8.27
N ARG A 68 -0.62 -8.42 -9.39
CA ARG A 68 -1.31 -9.69 -9.64
C ARG A 68 -0.35 -10.76 -10.12
N ASP A 69 -0.58 -12.00 -9.66
CA ASP A 69 0.12 -13.16 -10.19
C ASP A 69 -0.56 -13.65 -11.50
N TYR A 70 -0.03 -14.74 -12.08
CA TYR A 70 -0.57 -15.32 -13.32
C TYR A 70 -2.01 -15.81 -13.19
N ARG A 71 -2.52 -16.01 -11.96
CA ARG A 71 -3.89 -16.42 -11.68
C ARG A 71 -4.84 -15.25 -11.54
N GLY A 72 -4.33 -14.02 -11.60
CA GLY A 72 -5.11 -12.82 -11.37
C GLY A 72 -5.30 -12.48 -9.90
N ILE A 73 -4.54 -13.10 -9.00
CA ILE A 73 -4.62 -12.89 -7.55
C ILE A 73 -3.56 -11.89 -7.12
N TYR A 74 -3.93 -10.93 -6.26
CA TYR A 74 -3.00 -9.92 -5.73
C TYR A 74 -2.26 -10.47 -4.50
N ASN A 75 -1.22 -11.27 -4.75
CA ASN A 75 -0.40 -11.89 -3.71
C ASN A 75 0.92 -11.14 -3.45
N TYR A 76 1.28 -10.18 -4.31
CA TYR A 76 2.55 -9.50 -4.23
C TYR A 76 2.36 -8.01 -4.08
N GLY A 77 3.31 -7.38 -3.46
CA GLY A 77 3.38 -5.93 -3.35
C GLY A 77 4.79 -5.44 -3.52
N ILE A 78 4.91 -4.21 -4.00
CA ILE A 78 6.20 -3.53 -4.16
C ILE A 78 6.06 -2.19 -3.45
N SER A 79 7.05 -1.79 -2.68
CA SER A 79 7.02 -0.51 -2.00
C SER A 79 8.37 0.19 -2.04
N ILE A 80 8.31 1.51 -1.91
CA ILE A 80 9.49 2.35 -1.72
C ILE A 80 9.29 3.06 -0.39
N SER A 81 10.31 2.99 0.47
CA SER A 81 10.35 3.70 1.74
C SER A 81 11.33 4.86 1.64
N ALA A 82 10.93 6.01 2.14
CA ALA A 82 11.76 7.21 2.11
C ALA A 82 11.50 8.09 3.33
N PRO A 83 12.49 8.91 3.75
CA PRO A 83 12.24 9.92 4.77
C PRO A 83 11.13 10.85 4.32
N VAL A 84 10.25 11.27 5.25
CA VAL A 84 9.14 12.18 4.95
C VAL A 84 9.65 13.46 4.28
N THR A 85 10.82 13.95 4.67
CA THR A 85 11.44 15.13 4.09
C THR A 85 11.75 15.00 2.60
N ARG A 86 11.82 13.78 2.07
CA ARG A 86 12.10 13.49 0.65
C ARG A 86 10.85 13.06 -0.12
N THR A 87 9.67 13.21 0.46
CA THR A 87 8.41 12.79 -0.17
C THR A 87 7.52 13.98 -0.50
N LYS A 88 8.12 15.14 -0.76
CA LYS A 88 7.38 16.33 -1.22
C LYS A 88 7.03 16.19 -2.71
N GLU A 89 6.08 17.00 -3.16
CA GLU A 89 5.38 16.89 -4.45
C GLU A 89 6.18 16.30 -5.62
N ASP A 90 7.31 16.89 -5.98
CA ASP A 90 8.10 16.41 -7.14
C ASP A 90 8.71 15.04 -6.89
N ASN A 91 9.22 14.81 -5.69
CA ASN A 91 9.82 13.53 -5.34
C ASN A 91 8.75 12.44 -5.21
N LEU A 92 7.58 12.79 -4.69
CA LEU A 92 6.47 11.85 -4.60
C LEU A 92 6.03 11.39 -6.00
N THR A 93 5.94 12.31 -6.95
CA THR A 93 5.61 11.98 -8.34
C THR A 93 6.63 11.03 -8.94
N ARG A 94 7.92 11.25 -8.71
CA ARG A 94 8.98 10.35 -9.18
C ARG A 94 8.88 8.96 -8.57
N ILE A 95 8.57 8.89 -7.27
CA ILE A 95 8.37 7.61 -6.57
C ILE A 95 7.19 6.85 -7.19
N GLN A 96 6.09 7.54 -7.44
CA GLN A 96 4.91 6.97 -8.07
C GLN A 96 5.21 6.44 -9.47
N GLU A 97 5.92 7.21 -10.28
CA GLU A 97 6.32 6.81 -11.64
C GLU A 97 7.20 5.57 -11.62
N LYS A 98 8.20 5.54 -10.74
CA LYS A 98 9.11 4.40 -10.60
C LYS A 98 8.38 3.14 -10.13
N LEU A 99 7.47 3.28 -9.19
CA LEU A 99 6.65 2.16 -8.72
C LEU A 99 5.78 1.61 -9.85
N TRP A 100 5.17 2.50 -10.62
CA TRP A 100 4.30 2.10 -11.73
C TRP A 100 5.08 1.35 -12.81
N GLU A 101 6.24 1.87 -13.21
CA GLU A 101 7.14 1.20 -14.17
C GLU A 101 7.56 -0.18 -13.66
N THR A 102 7.97 -0.26 -12.39
CA THR A 102 8.39 -1.51 -11.76
C THR A 102 7.23 -2.50 -11.69
N LYS A 103 6.03 -2.03 -11.37
CA LYS A 103 4.83 -2.85 -11.36
C LYS A 103 4.60 -3.50 -12.72
N GLN A 104 4.75 -2.76 -13.82
CA GLN A 104 4.57 -3.28 -15.16
C GLN A 104 5.58 -4.39 -15.47
N ILE A 105 6.85 -4.15 -15.16
CA ILE A 105 7.92 -5.13 -15.38
C ILE A 105 7.69 -6.40 -14.56
N VAL A 106 7.41 -6.26 -13.27
CA VAL A 106 7.19 -7.40 -12.38
C VAL A 106 5.93 -8.17 -12.76
N SER A 107 4.88 -7.48 -13.15
CA SER A 107 3.64 -8.12 -13.63
C SER A 107 3.89 -9.02 -14.83
N GLU A 108 4.70 -8.58 -15.78
CA GLU A 108 5.06 -9.38 -16.95
C GLU A 108 5.89 -10.61 -16.56
N LEU A 109 6.85 -10.45 -15.66
CA LEU A 109 7.67 -11.57 -15.18
C LEU A 109 6.85 -12.60 -14.41
N ILE A 110 5.95 -12.16 -13.56
CA ILE A 110 5.10 -13.06 -12.76
C ILE A 110 4.04 -13.74 -13.61
N SER A 111 3.54 -13.07 -14.64
CA SER A 111 2.52 -13.64 -15.51
C SER A 111 3.06 -14.68 -16.49
N GLY A 112 4.37 -14.82 -16.57
CA GLY A 112 5.00 -15.81 -17.45
C GLY A 112 5.16 -15.35 -18.91
N ASN A 113 4.99 -14.06 -19.14
CA ASN A 113 5.16 -13.48 -20.49
C ASN A 113 6.56 -12.96 -20.72
#